data_be9109079879b9b2f64976c1083c3d97
#
_entry.id   be9109079879b9b2f64976c1083c3d97
#
_cell.length_a   1.000
_cell.length_b   1.000
_cell.length_c   1.000
_cell.angle_alpha   90.00
_cell.angle_beta   90.00
_cell.angle_gamma   90.00
#
_symmetry.space_group_name_H-M   'P 1'
#
loop_
_entity.id
_entity.type
_entity.pdbx_description
1 polymer ?
#
loop_
_entity_poly.entity_id
_entity_poly.type
_entity_poly.pdbx_seq_one_letter_code
_entity_poly.pdbx_strand_id
1 'polypeptide(L)'
;MTENVTVLMDESGIKRALTRISHEILERNKGVRDVVLIGIRSGGAFLAEELAKSITVIEGDAVPVGSVDITLYRDDIKSHVPHLPVGKTEIGFSLQGKKVVLVDDVLFTGRTIRAAMDALMDHGRPECIQLAVLIDRGHRELPIRADFVGRNVPTSLKENVQVVFNEQNQPLEVVLEK
;
A
#
# COMPACT_ATOMS: atom_id res chain seq x y z
N MET A 1 28.48 3.65 -14.91
CA MET A 1 27.70 2.44 -15.20
C MET A 1 26.26 2.89 -15.33
N THR A 2 25.67 2.76 -16.49
CA THR A 2 24.24 3.05 -16.69
C THR A 2 23.46 1.99 -15.93
N GLU A 3 22.79 2.39 -14.84
CA GLU A 3 21.79 1.55 -14.20
C GLU A 3 20.78 1.15 -15.26
N ASN A 4 20.60 -0.16 -15.47
CA ASN A 4 19.61 -0.68 -16.40
C ASN A 4 18.24 -0.55 -15.75
N VAL A 5 17.59 0.60 -15.98
CA VAL A 5 16.21 0.86 -15.53
C VAL A 5 15.26 0.41 -16.63
N THR A 6 14.28 -0.40 -16.27
CA THR A 6 13.23 -0.87 -17.17
C THR A 6 11.86 -0.41 -16.64
N VAL A 7 11.09 0.29 -17.46
CA VAL A 7 9.72 0.68 -17.10
C VAL A 7 8.81 -0.54 -17.21
N LEU A 8 8.20 -0.93 -16.09
CA LEU A 8 7.26 -2.05 -15.99
C LEU A 8 5.81 -1.64 -16.24
N MET A 9 5.44 -0.47 -15.78
CA MET A 9 4.11 0.12 -15.96
C MET A 9 4.26 1.62 -16.16
N ASP A 10 3.53 2.16 -17.11
CA ASP A 10 3.34 3.59 -17.29
C ASP A 10 2.16 4.13 -16.46
N GLU A 11 1.96 5.43 -16.47
CA GLU A 11 0.86 6.11 -15.76
C GLU A 11 -0.52 5.52 -16.13
N SER A 12 -0.76 5.28 -17.40
CA SER A 12 -2.00 4.68 -17.91
C SER A 12 -2.21 3.26 -17.40
N GLY A 13 -1.13 2.46 -17.35
CA GLY A 13 -1.14 1.10 -16.80
C GLY A 13 -1.44 1.09 -15.31
N ILE A 14 -0.86 2.01 -14.55
CA ILE A 14 -1.12 2.18 -13.10
C ILE A 14 -2.58 2.57 -12.89
N LYS A 15 -3.09 3.52 -13.64
CA LYS A 15 -4.49 3.97 -13.53
C LYS A 15 -5.48 2.84 -13.78
N ARG A 16 -5.24 2.02 -14.79
CA ARG A 16 -6.08 0.83 -15.08
C ARG A 16 -6.01 -0.18 -13.94
N ALA A 17 -4.82 -0.44 -13.38
CA ALA A 17 -4.64 -1.34 -12.25
C ALA A 17 -5.37 -0.86 -11.00
N LEU A 18 -5.26 0.43 -10.67
CA LEU A 18 -5.96 1.02 -9.51
C LEU A 18 -7.48 1.01 -9.69
N THR A 19 -7.98 1.27 -10.88
CA THR A 19 -9.42 1.18 -11.20
C THR A 19 -9.92 -0.25 -11.00
N ARG A 20 -9.20 -1.25 -11.48
CA ARG A 20 -9.54 -2.66 -11.30
C ARG A 20 -9.52 -3.06 -9.82
N ILE A 21 -8.49 -2.68 -9.08
CA ILE A 21 -8.40 -2.93 -7.64
C ILE A 21 -9.57 -2.29 -6.90
N SER A 22 -9.98 -1.07 -7.28
CA SER A 22 -11.15 -0.40 -6.70
C SER A 22 -12.43 -1.22 -6.89
N HIS A 23 -12.68 -1.77 -8.07
CA HIS A 23 -13.80 -2.67 -8.32
C HIS A 23 -13.71 -3.96 -7.51
N GLU A 24 -12.53 -4.55 -7.40
CA GLU A 24 -12.30 -5.79 -6.64
C GLU A 24 -12.55 -5.56 -5.13
N ILE A 25 -12.14 -4.42 -4.58
CA ILE A 25 -12.41 -4.03 -3.19
C ILE A 25 -13.92 -3.92 -2.95
N LEU A 26 -14.62 -3.23 -3.84
CA LEU A 26 -16.08 -3.02 -3.75
C LEU A 26 -16.84 -4.34 -3.87
N GLU A 27 -16.44 -5.21 -4.77
CA GLU A 27 -17.07 -6.52 -4.94
C GLU A 27 -16.88 -7.39 -3.70
N ARG A 28 -15.66 -7.50 -3.20
CA ARG A 28 -15.36 -8.32 -2.02
C ARG A 28 -16.09 -7.84 -0.77
N ASN A 29 -16.21 -6.52 -0.59
CA ASN A 29 -16.82 -5.91 0.58
C ASN A 29 -18.32 -5.61 0.41
N LYS A 30 -18.89 -5.88 -0.75
CA LYS A 30 -20.29 -5.58 -1.11
C LYS A 30 -20.62 -4.09 -0.95
N GLY A 31 -19.75 -3.23 -1.44
CA GLY A 31 -19.84 -1.79 -1.36
C GLY A 31 -18.85 -1.17 -0.38
N VAL A 32 -19.12 0.06 0.03
CA VAL A 32 -18.20 0.89 0.86
C VAL A 32 -18.52 0.87 2.36
N ARG A 33 -19.62 0.24 2.75
CA ARG A 33 -20.05 0.25 4.14
C ARG A 33 -18.98 -0.36 5.06
N ASP A 34 -18.57 0.41 6.05
CA ASP A 34 -17.52 0.05 7.03
C ASP A 34 -16.14 -0.23 6.43
N VAL A 35 -15.92 0.09 5.15
CA VAL A 35 -14.63 0.02 4.49
C VAL A 35 -13.85 1.30 4.75
N VAL A 36 -12.58 1.16 5.14
CA VAL A 36 -11.63 2.26 5.29
C VAL A 36 -10.32 1.89 4.61
N LEU A 37 -9.65 2.86 4.02
CA LEU A 37 -8.33 2.68 3.40
C LEU A 37 -7.25 3.25 4.31
N ILE A 38 -6.22 2.46 4.57
CA ILE A 38 -5.04 2.90 5.32
C ILE A 38 -3.81 2.68 4.48
N GLY A 39 -3.18 3.76 4.04
CA GLY A 39 -1.94 3.69 3.28
C GLY A 39 -0.72 3.63 4.18
N ILE A 40 0.25 2.79 3.81
CA ILE A 40 1.56 2.75 4.48
C ILE A 40 2.41 3.90 3.94
N ARG A 41 2.94 4.74 4.82
CA ARG A 41 3.78 5.86 4.43
C ARG A 41 5.10 5.36 3.81
N SER A 42 5.53 5.96 2.69
CA SER A 42 4.89 7.11 2.02
C SER A 42 4.10 6.71 0.77
N GLY A 43 4.60 5.83 -0.09
CA GLY A 43 3.98 5.47 -1.38
C GLY A 43 2.59 4.85 -1.24
N GLY A 44 2.38 3.99 -0.25
CA GLY A 44 1.06 3.39 0.04
C GLY A 44 0.02 4.44 0.42
N ALA A 45 0.40 5.51 1.11
CA ALA A 45 -0.50 6.60 1.45
C ALA A 45 -0.99 7.35 0.18
N PHE A 46 -0.12 7.60 -0.76
CA PHE A 46 -0.48 8.24 -2.04
C PHE A 46 -1.41 7.35 -2.88
N LEU A 47 -1.13 6.04 -2.92
CA LEU A 47 -1.98 5.09 -3.63
C LEU A 47 -3.34 4.91 -2.95
N ALA A 48 -3.42 4.96 -1.63
CA ALA A 48 -4.70 4.92 -0.90
C ALA A 48 -5.59 6.11 -1.27
N GLU A 49 -5.03 7.30 -1.41
CA GLU A 49 -5.75 8.48 -1.89
C GLU A 49 -6.28 8.29 -3.32
N GLU A 50 -5.48 7.76 -4.22
CA GLU A 50 -5.91 7.48 -5.60
C GLU A 50 -7.00 6.40 -5.67
N LEU A 51 -6.90 5.34 -4.85
CA LEU A 51 -7.95 4.33 -4.72
C LEU A 51 -9.24 4.93 -4.17
N ALA A 52 -9.17 5.81 -3.17
CA ALA A 52 -10.35 6.47 -2.60
C ALA A 52 -11.07 7.34 -3.63
N LYS A 53 -10.33 8.09 -4.45
CA LYS A 53 -10.89 8.86 -5.56
C LYS A 53 -11.61 7.96 -6.57
N SER A 54 -10.98 6.86 -6.95
CA SER A 54 -11.54 5.87 -7.88
C SER A 54 -12.82 5.24 -7.33
N ILE A 55 -12.82 4.82 -6.07
CA ILE A 55 -13.98 4.25 -5.39
C ILE A 55 -15.14 5.25 -5.33
N THR A 56 -14.84 6.52 -5.01
CA THR A 56 -15.87 7.58 -4.98
C THR A 56 -16.52 7.78 -6.35
N VAL A 57 -15.73 7.73 -7.42
CA VAL A 57 -16.26 7.84 -8.79
C VAL A 57 -17.15 6.64 -9.15
N ILE A 58 -16.78 5.44 -8.74
CA ILE A 58 -17.51 4.20 -9.06
C ILE A 58 -18.80 4.09 -8.23
N GLU A 59 -18.73 4.30 -6.94
CA GLU A 59 -19.82 4.01 -5.98
C GLU A 59 -20.68 5.23 -5.66
N GLY A 60 -20.15 6.45 -5.83
CA GLY A 60 -20.80 7.70 -5.47
C GLY A 60 -20.62 8.11 -4.00
N ASP A 61 -20.11 7.22 -3.15
CA ASP A 61 -19.88 7.45 -1.73
C ASP A 61 -18.38 7.48 -1.42
N ALA A 62 -17.98 8.39 -0.55
CA ALA A 62 -16.59 8.52 -0.12
C ALA A 62 -16.20 7.41 0.88
N VAL A 63 -14.95 6.99 0.79
CA VAL A 63 -14.30 6.05 1.73
C VAL A 63 -13.33 6.85 2.61
N PRO A 64 -13.37 6.68 3.95
CA PRO A 64 -12.37 7.28 4.82
C PRO A 64 -10.97 6.78 4.50
N VAL A 65 -10.00 7.68 4.49
CA VAL A 65 -8.58 7.39 4.22
C VAL A 65 -7.73 7.85 5.38
N GLY A 66 -6.83 6.99 5.81
CA GLY A 66 -5.79 7.32 6.77
C GLY A 66 -4.43 6.83 6.29
N SER A 67 -3.41 7.14 7.05
CA SER A 67 -2.06 6.66 6.82
C SER A 67 -1.39 6.20 8.11
N VAL A 68 -0.53 5.20 8.00
CA VAL A 68 0.23 4.65 9.10
C VAL A 68 1.72 4.78 8.81
N ASP A 69 2.46 5.24 9.82
CA ASP A 69 3.92 5.21 9.83
C ASP A 69 4.39 3.97 10.58
N ILE A 70 5.24 3.18 9.94
CA ILE A 70 5.72 1.91 10.48
C ILE A 70 7.12 1.98 11.11
N THR A 71 7.73 3.15 11.14
CA THR A 71 9.14 3.32 11.54
C THR A 71 9.44 2.69 12.91
N LEU A 72 8.54 2.82 13.88
CA LEU A 72 8.69 2.26 15.23
C LEU A 72 8.40 0.75 15.31
N TYR A 73 7.81 0.14 14.29
CA TYR A 73 7.34 -1.25 14.28
C TYR A 73 8.21 -2.18 13.41
N ARG A 74 9.21 -1.62 12.73
CA ARG A 74 10.10 -2.39 11.86
C ARG A 74 11.09 -3.20 12.68
N ASP A 75 11.25 -4.48 12.35
CA ASP A 75 12.19 -5.41 12.97
C ASP A 75 13.60 -5.36 12.34
N ASP A 76 13.76 -4.75 11.17
CA ASP A 76 15.02 -4.58 10.44
C ASP A 76 15.80 -3.31 10.83
N ILE A 77 15.20 -2.45 11.66
CA ILE A 77 15.87 -1.27 12.22
C ILE A 77 16.61 -1.70 13.47
N LYS A 78 17.95 -1.73 13.41
CA LYS A 78 18.79 -1.91 14.59
C LYS A 78 18.54 -0.75 15.57
N SER A 79 18.32 -1.08 16.84
CA SER A 79 17.93 -0.19 17.93
C SER A 79 18.88 0.99 18.24
N HIS A 80 19.79 1.32 17.36
CA HIS A 80 20.88 2.27 17.56
C HIS A 80 20.97 3.39 16.52
N VAL A 81 19.90 3.65 15.77
CA VAL A 81 19.83 4.84 14.89
C VAL A 81 19.01 5.92 15.60
N PRO A 82 19.68 6.89 16.28
CA PRO A 82 19.01 7.83 17.18
C PRO A 82 18.09 8.86 16.49
N HIS A 83 18.02 8.92 15.19
CA HIS A 83 17.39 10.02 14.44
C HIS A 83 16.68 9.61 13.16
N LEU A 84 15.99 8.43 13.12
CA LEU A 84 15.07 8.19 12.02
C LEU A 84 13.89 9.16 12.17
N PRO A 85 13.57 9.95 11.13
CA PRO A 85 12.39 10.79 11.17
C PRO A 85 11.17 9.90 11.25
N VAL A 86 10.51 9.88 12.41
CA VAL A 86 9.23 9.21 12.61
C VAL A 86 8.19 10.08 11.93
N GLY A 87 7.62 9.57 10.86
CA GLY A 87 6.47 10.20 10.23
C GLY A 87 5.25 10.11 11.16
N LYS A 88 4.20 10.82 10.81
CA LYS A 88 2.99 10.86 11.61
C LYS A 88 1.98 9.83 11.10
N THR A 89 1.49 8.97 11.99
CA THR A 89 0.30 8.17 11.74
C THR A 89 -0.92 9.08 11.82
N GLU A 90 -1.72 9.08 10.76
CA GLU A 90 -2.90 9.95 10.63
C GLU A 90 -4.14 9.09 10.35
N ILE A 91 -4.85 8.73 11.40
CA ILE A 91 -6.11 8.00 11.33
C ILE A 91 -7.17 8.82 12.09
N GLY A 92 -7.96 9.60 11.35
CA GLY A 92 -8.95 10.53 11.91
C GLY A 92 -10.30 9.89 12.22
N PHE A 93 -10.39 8.57 12.32
CA PHE A 93 -11.62 7.81 12.56
C PHE A 93 -11.34 6.55 13.37
N SER A 94 -12.40 5.96 13.96
CA SER A 94 -12.26 4.70 14.69
C SER A 94 -12.06 3.51 13.74
N LEU A 95 -11.16 2.60 14.09
CA LEU A 95 -10.97 1.33 13.39
C LEU A 95 -11.89 0.22 13.92
N GLN A 96 -12.59 0.47 15.04
CA GLN A 96 -13.43 -0.53 15.67
C GLN A 96 -14.50 -1.05 14.72
N GLY A 97 -14.48 -2.36 14.44
CA GLY A 97 -15.43 -3.02 13.57
C GLY A 97 -15.33 -2.65 12.08
N LYS A 98 -14.28 -1.93 11.68
CA LYS A 98 -14.06 -1.55 10.28
C LYS A 98 -13.36 -2.65 9.50
N LYS A 99 -13.67 -2.71 8.21
CA LYS A 99 -12.95 -3.51 7.21
C LYS A 99 -11.82 -2.65 6.67
N VAL A 100 -10.63 -2.86 7.18
CA VAL A 100 -9.45 -2.08 6.77
C VAL A 100 -8.86 -2.68 5.50
N VAL A 101 -8.70 -1.86 4.47
CA VAL A 101 -7.85 -2.18 3.32
C VAL A 101 -6.53 -1.46 3.51
N LEU A 102 -5.51 -2.21 3.86
CA LEU A 102 -4.15 -1.72 4.00
C LEU A 102 -3.52 -1.62 2.61
N VAL A 103 -2.94 -0.48 2.28
CA VAL A 103 -2.43 -0.17 0.94
C VAL A 103 -0.93 0.07 0.98
N ASP A 104 -0.20 -0.61 0.12
CA ASP A 104 1.22 -0.37 -0.11
C ASP A 104 1.57 -0.38 -1.60
N ASP A 105 2.72 0.14 -1.96
CA ASP A 105 3.17 0.20 -3.35
C ASP A 105 3.78 -1.12 -3.82
N VAL A 106 4.75 -1.65 -3.10
CA VAL A 106 5.48 -2.88 -3.46
C VAL A 106 5.50 -3.87 -2.31
N LEU A 107 4.97 -5.06 -2.54
CA LEU A 107 5.05 -6.18 -1.61
C LEU A 107 6.29 -7.04 -1.94
N PHE A 108 7.16 -7.18 -0.96
CA PHE A 108 8.40 -7.95 -1.05
C PHE A 108 8.44 -9.06 0.01
N THR A 109 9.15 -8.85 1.10
CA THR A 109 9.31 -9.88 2.15
C THR A 109 8.08 -10.06 3.03
N GLY A 110 7.21 -9.05 3.12
CA GLY A 110 6.07 -8.99 4.03
C GLY A 110 6.36 -8.28 5.36
N ARG A 111 7.61 -7.90 5.63
CA ARG A 111 7.99 -7.28 6.91
C ARG A 111 7.38 -5.90 7.12
N THR A 112 7.28 -5.09 6.07
CA THR A 112 6.57 -3.80 6.09
C THR A 112 5.09 -3.99 6.45
N ILE A 113 4.44 -4.98 5.84
CA ILE A 113 3.02 -5.27 6.09
C ILE A 113 2.80 -5.76 7.53
N ARG A 114 3.67 -6.63 8.03
CA ARG A 114 3.60 -7.06 9.43
C ARG A 114 3.70 -5.87 10.38
N ALA A 115 4.67 -4.98 10.17
CA ALA A 115 4.84 -3.77 10.96
C ALA A 115 3.60 -2.86 10.93
N ALA A 116 2.98 -2.71 9.75
CA ALA A 116 1.75 -1.94 9.60
C ALA A 116 0.56 -2.57 10.34
N MET A 117 0.42 -3.88 10.30
CA MET A 117 -0.62 -4.58 11.08
C MET A 117 -0.44 -4.37 12.57
N ASP A 118 0.79 -4.46 13.09
CA ASP A 118 1.08 -4.20 14.50
C ASP A 118 0.69 -2.76 14.88
N ALA A 119 1.05 -1.78 14.05
CA ALA A 119 0.69 -0.38 14.25
C ALA A 119 -0.83 -0.16 14.26
N LEU A 120 -1.56 -0.81 13.36
CA LEU A 120 -3.02 -0.73 13.30
C LEU A 120 -3.69 -1.31 14.56
N MET A 121 -3.18 -2.41 15.09
CA MET A 121 -3.71 -3.03 16.31
C MET A 121 -3.58 -2.12 17.54
N ASP A 122 -2.61 -1.21 17.55
CA ASP A 122 -2.48 -0.20 18.60
C ASP A 122 -3.53 0.93 18.48
N HIS A 123 -4.18 1.06 17.34
CA HIS A 123 -5.19 2.09 17.05
C HIS A 123 -6.64 1.59 17.18
N GLY A 124 -6.85 0.31 17.41
CA GLY A 124 -8.17 -0.24 17.55
C GLY A 124 -8.27 -1.70 17.10
N ARG A 125 -9.50 -2.21 17.06
CA ARG A 125 -9.77 -3.58 16.65
C ARG A 125 -10.66 -3.59 15.40
N PRO A 126 -10.07 -3.63 14.20
CA PRO A 126 -10.85 -3.81 12.98
C PRO A 126 -11.54 -5.18 12.94
N GLU A 127 -12.61 -5.28 12.15
CA GLU A 127 -13.27 -6.55 11.86
C GLU A 127 -12.32 -7.47 11.08
N CYS A 128 -11.64 -6.91 10.08
CA CYS A 128 -10.62 -7.60 9.30
C CYS A 128 -9.63 -6.59 8.70
N ILE A 129 -8.49 -7.09 8.26
CA ILE A 129 -7.51 -6.35 7.47
C ILE A 129 -7.32 -7.09 6.15
N GLN A 130 -7.55 -6.39 5.06
CA GLN A 130 -7.28 -6.82 3.68
C GLN A 130 -6.05 -6.06 3.19
N LEU A 131 -5.32 -6.62 2.24
CA LEU A 131 -4.10 -6.01 1.71
C LEU A 131 -4.24 -5.75 0.21
N ALA A 132 -4.02 -4.51 -0.19
CA ALA A 132 -3.92 -4.08 -1.58
C ALA A 132 -2.50 -3.56 -1.87
N VAL A 133 -1.88 -4.06 -2.92
CA VAL A 133 -0.56 -3.60 -3.37
C VAL A 133 -0.57 -3.35 -4.87
N LEU A 134 0.19 -2.36 -5.32
CA LEU A 134 0.32 -2.12 -6.76
C LEU A 134 1.16 -3.22 -7.40
N ILE A 135 2.29 -3.57 -6.79
CA ILE A 135 3.20 -4.59 -7.29
C ILE A 135 3.45 -5.65 -6.21
N ASP A 136 3.36 -6.90 -6.61
CA ASP A 136 3.89 -8.04 -5.86
C ASP A 136 5.12 -8.57 -6.60
N ARG A 137 6.31 -8.43 -5.99
CA ARG A 137 7.58 -8.85 -6.59
C ARG A 137 8.08 -10.23 -6.12
N GLY A 138 7.34 -10.88 -5.24
CA GLY A 138 7.73 -12.16 -4.64
C GLY A 138 8.74 -12.03 -3.51
N HIS A 139 9.44 -13.10 -3.20
CA HIS A 139 10.50 -13.20 -2.16
C HIS A 139 9.99 -13.02 -0.73
N ARG A 140 8.82 -13.62 -0.40
CA ARG A 140 8.29 -13.59 0.97
C ARG A 140 9.24 -14.24 1.96
N GLU A 141 9.35 -13.61 3.13
CA GLU A 141 9.96 -14.18 4.33
C GLU A 141 8.92 -14.47 5.43
N LEU A 142 7.73 -13.90 5.30
CA LEU A 142 6.59 -14.09 6.20
C LEU A 142 5.38 -14.61 5.41
N PRO A 143 4.43 -15.34 6.06
CA PRO A 143 3.24 -15.88 5.39
C PRO A 143 2.18 -14.78 5.16
N ILE A 144 2.53 -13.79 4.35
CA ILE A 144 1.69 -12.66 3.99
C ILE A 144 1.38 -12.70 2.51
N ARG A 145 0.12 -12.53 2.17
CA ARG A 145 -0.40 -12.51 0.81
C ARG A 145 -1.31 -11.31 0.61
N ALA A 146 -1.16 -10.62 -0.53
CA ALA A 146 -2.09 -9.56 -0.90
C ALA A 146 -3.43 -10.13 -1.37
N ASP A 147 -4.52 -9.48 -0.99
CA ASP A 147 -5.87 -9.77 -1.46
C ASP A 147 -6.12 -9.16 -2.84
N PHE A 148 -5.53 -7.99 -3.07
CA PHE A 148 -5.67 -7.22 -4.31
C PHE A 148 -4.28 -6.85 -4.81
N VAL A 149 -3.97 -7.19 -6.05
CA VAL A 149 -2.65 -6.98 -6.67
C VAL A 149 -2.81 -6.28 -8.01
N GLY A 150 -2.08 -5.19 -8.21
CA GLY A 150 -2.05 -4.51 -9.50
C GLY A 150 -1.35 -5.38 -10.55
N ARG A 151 -0.13 -5.81 -10.25
CA ARG A 151 0.65 -6.69 -11.13
C ARG A 151 1.61 -7.56 -10.34
N ASN A 152 1.70 -8.83 -10.70
CA ASN A 152 2.76 -9.72 -10.23
C ASN A 152 3.99 -9.57 -11.13
N VAL A 153 5.14 -9.28 -10.55
CA VAL A 153 6.40 -9.09 -11.27
C VAL A 153 7.47 -10.00 -10.65
N PRO A 154 7.75 -11.15 -11.27
CA PRO A 154 8.87 -11.99 -10.82
C PRO A 154 10.18 -11.22 -10.94
N THR A 155 10.95 -11.19 -9.86
CA THR A 155 12.23 -10.48 -9.79
C THR A 155 13.31 -11.36 -9.20
N SER A 156 14.58 -10.98 -9.37
CA SER A 156 15.67 -11.52 -8.56
C SER A 156 15.78 -10.74 -7.25
N LEU A 157 16.50 -11.30 -6.27
CA LEU A 157 16.76 -10.60 -4.98
C LEU A 157 17.60 -9.32 -5.16
N LYS A 158 18.39 -9.25 -6.22
CA LYS A 158 19.26 -8.11 -6.49
C LYS A 158 18.58 -6.96 -7.21
N GLU A 159 17.48 -7.26 -7.88
CA GLU A 159 16.68 -6.26 -8.58
C GLU A 159 15.86 -5.46 -7.57
N ASN A 160 15.61 -4.20 -7.88
CA ASN A 160 14.77 -3.32 -7.09
C ASN A 160 13.56 -2.87 -7.92
N VAL A 161 12.39 -2.81 -7.29
CA VAL A 161 11.17 -2.31 -7.92
C VAL A 161 10.72 -1.06 -7.17
N GLN A 162 10.52 0.03 -7.90
CA GLN A 162 10.08 1.30 -7.34
C GLN A 162 8.87 1.84 -8.08
N VAL A 163 7.96 2.46 -7.33
CA VAL A 163 6.90 3.31 -7.89
C VAL A 163 7.39 4.76 -7.82
N VAL A 164 7.43 5.40 -8.98
CA VAL A 164 7.84 6.81 -9.11
C VAL A 164 6.60 7.69 -9.03
N PHE A 165 6.67 8.72 -8.21
CA PHE A 165 5.60 9.71 -8.04
C PHE A 165 6.04 11.08 -8.54
N ASN A 166 5.09 11.87 -9.04
CA ASN A 166 5.34 13.25 -9.44
C ASN A 166 5.33 14.20 -8.22
N GLU A 167 5.55 15.48 -8.44
CA GLU A 167 5.56 16.51 -7.39
C GLU A 167 4.20 16.67 -6.68
N GLN A 168 3.10 16.22 -7.30
CA GLN A 168 1.76 16.18 -6.72
C GLN A 168 1.44 14.84 -6.04
N ASN A 169 2.45 13.99 -5.84
CA ASN A 169 2.33 12.65 -5.24
C ASN A 169 1.42 11.67 -6.04
N GLN A 170 1.28 11.90 -7.33
CA GLN A 170 0.56 10.99 -8.23
C GLN A 170 1.52 9.97 -8.82
N PRO A 171 1.13 8.69 -8.93
CA PRO A 171 2.00 7.66 -9.48
C PRO A 171 2.20 7.86 -10.99
N LEU A 172 3.44 7.89 -11.44
CA LEU A 172 3.82 8.08 -12.84
C LEU A 172 4.19 6.78 -13.53
N GLU A 173 5.04 6.00 -12.91
CA GLU A 173 5.55 4.77 -13.50
C GLU A 173 6.04 3.81 -12.42
N VAL A 174 6.14 2.55 -12.80
CA VAL A 174 6.82 1.51 -12.01
C VAL A 174 8.08 1.12 -12.76
N VAL A 175 9.21 1.15 -12.08
CA VAL A 175 10.52 0.84 -12.67
C VAL A 175 11.18 -0.35 -11.98
N LEU A 176 11.93 -1.11 -12.76
CA LEU A 176 12.82 -2.18 -12.32
C LEU A 176 14.27 -1.72 -12.53
N GLU A 177 15.04 -1.72 -11.48
CA GLU A 177 16.47 -1.42 -11.46
C GLU A 177 17.25 -2.73 -11.28
N LYS A 178 18.30 -2.93 -12.11
CA LYS A 178 19.13 -4.14 -12.10
C LYS A 178 20.52 -3.84 -11.50
#